data_c2e8a7512e4b88a390973bfeaa29f98d
#
_entry.id   c2e8a7512e4b88a390973bfeaa29f98d
#
_cell.length_a   1.000
_cell.length_b   1.000
_cell.length_c   1.000
_cell.angle_alpha   90.00
_cell.angle_beta   90.00
_cell.angle_gamma   90.00
#
_symmetry.space_group_name_H-M   'P 1'
#
loop_
_entity.id
_entity.type
_entity.pdbx_description
1 polymer ?
#
loop_
_entity_poly.entity_id
_entity_poly.type
_entity_poly.pdbx_seq_one_letter_code
_entity_poly.pdbx_strand_id
1 'polypeptide(L)'
;MVDEGRLQPGETVLVQGTGGVSIFALQLAKSMGARVIATSSSPEKLKRLKSLGADDVINYIEEPQWGKAVLAKTGGLGVDHVIEVGGGGTFTESVKATKLGGHIALIGVLSGPAVSQIILPRIFMKQIRMSGIAMGNQTSQLAMLDYLDTSSIRPIISDTFGLADLASAFQHQIDNKHFGKISISISRD
;
A
#
# COMPACT_ATOMS: atom_id res chain seq x y z
N MET A 1 -3.98 -3.31 8.67
CA MET A 1 -2.58 -3.57 9.02
C MET A 1 -2.42 -3.63 10.54
N VAL A 2 -2.71 -2.60 11.28
CA VAL A 2 -2.61 -2.63 12.75
C VAL A 2 -3.70 -3.53 13.34
N ASP A 3 -4.97 -3.16 13.23
CA ASP A 3 -6.06 -3.91 13.84
C ASP A 3 -6.24 -5.31 13.22
N GLU A 4 -6.53 -5.38 11.92
CA GLU A 4 -6.84 -6.64 11.24
C GLU A 4 -5.59 -7.49 10.95
N GLY A 5 -4.47 -6.85 10.62
CA GLY A 5 -3.21 -7.55 10.32
C GLY A 5 -2.41 -7.92 11.55
N ARG A 6 -2.54 -7.18 12.65
CA ARG A 6 -1.76 -7.32 13.89
C ARG A 6 -0.25 -7.27 13.63
N LEU A 7 0.16 -6.28 12.82
CA LEU A 7 1.57 -6.07 12.44
C LEU A 7 2.49 -6.04 13.67
N GLN A 8 3.56 -6.81 13.62
CA GLN A 8 4.60 -6.86 14.65
C GLN A 8 5.90 -6.23 14.13
N PRO A 9 6.74 -5.67 15.01
CA PRO A 9 8.09 -5.24 14.63
C PRO A 9 8.89 -6.40 14.01
N GLY A 10 9.65 -6.07 12.95
CA GLY A 10 10.45 -7.06 12.20
C GLY A 10 9.70 -7.81 11.09
N GLU A 11 8.37 -7.74 11.05
CA GLU A 11 7.60 -8.31 9.94
C GLU A 11 7.80 -7.51 8.65
N THR A 12 7.50 -8.15 7.52
CA THR A 12 7.63 -7.55 6.19
C THR A 12 6.26 -7.20 5.62
N VAL A 13 6.09 -5.96 5.17
CA VAL A 13 4.88 -5.44 4.54
C VAL A 13 5.14 -5.14 3.07
N LEU A 14 4.27 -5.60 2.19
CA LEU A 14 4.23 -5.20 0.78
C LEU A 14 3.17 -4.12 0.59
N VAL A 15 3.57 -2.98 0.04
CA VAL A 15 2.66 -1.90 -0.35
C VAL A 15 2.67 -1.72 -1.87
N GLN A 16 1.50 -1.51 -2.46
CA GLN A 16 1.32 -1.42 -3.91
C GLN A 16 1.05 0.01 -4.33
N GLY A 17 1.88 0.54 -5.25
CA GLY A 17 1.73 1.89 -5.77
C GLY A 17 2.10 2.98 -4.77
N THR A 18 1.70 4.21 -5.10
CA THR A 18 2.13 5.44 -4.42
C THR A 18 0.95 6.36 -4.06
N GLY A 19 -0.25 5.84 -4.03
CA GLY A 19 -1.44 6.56 -3.60
C GLY A 19 -1.49 6.76 -2.08
N GLY A 20 -2.50 7.48 -1.61
CA GLY A 20 -2.62 7.83 -0.20
C GLY A 20 -2.62 6.65 0.76
N VAL A 21 -3.33 5.55 0.42
CA VAL A 21 -3.35 4.33 1.26
C VAL A 21 -1.94 3.73 1.38
N SER A 22 -1.26 3.57 0.26
CA SER A 22 0.05 2.93 0.20
C SER A 22 1.13 3.73 0.93
N ILE A 23 1.12 5.06 0.79
CA ILE A 23 2.10 5.93 1.45
C ILE A 23 1.87 5.97 2.96
N PHE A 24 0.62 6.05 3.44
CA PHE A 24 0.35 5.91 4.87
C PHE A 24 0.72 4.53 5.40
N ALA A 25 0.41 3.46 4.66
CA ALA A 25 0.80 2.11 5.05
C ALA A 25 2.33 1.96 5.17
N LEU A 26 3.09 2.53 4.23
CA LEU A 26 4.55 2.56 4.30
C LEU A 26 5.03 3.30 5.56
N GLN A 27 4.55 4.53 5.80
CA GLN A 27 4.96 5.34 6.95
C GLN A 27 4.63 4.63 8.28
N LEU A 28 3.42 4.10 8.42
CA LEU A 28 2.98 3.37 9.61
C LEU A 28 3.80 2.09 9.82
N ALA A 29 4.02 1.29 8.76
CA ALA A 29 4.82 0.08 8.86
C ALA A 29 6.26 0.38 9.29
N LYS A 30 6.88 1.41 8.71
CA LYS A 30 8.24 1.83 9.10
C LYS A 30 8.30 2.32 10.54
N SER A 31 7.34 3.13 10.98
CA SER A 31 7.30 3.63 12.37
C SER A 31 7.08 2.52 13.40
N MET A 32 6.47 1.41 12.99
CA MET A 32 6.29 0.21 13.82
C MET A 32 7.45 -0.79 13.74
N GLY A 33 8.55 -0.44 13.06
CA GLY A 33 9.73 -1.30 12.96
C GLY A 33 9.62 -2.43 11.94
N ALA A 34 8.69 -2.34 11.00
CA ALA A 34 8.56 -3.32 9.92
C ALA A 34 9.53 -3.05 8.77
N ARG A 35 9.86 -4.11 8.04
CA ARG A 35 10.47 -4.02 6.71
C ARG A 35 9.40 -3.75 5.67
N VAL A 36 9.66 -2.84 4.73
CA VAL A 36 8.69 -2.50 3.68
C VAL A 36 9.27 -2.76 2.30
N ILE A 37 8.54 -3.54 1.50
CA ILE A 37 8.74 -3.68 0.06
C ILE A 37 7.63 -2.88 -0.63
N ALA A 38 7.98 -2.01 -1.58
CA ALA A 38 7.02 -1.16 -2.27
C ALA A 38 7.09 -1.34 -3.78
N THR A 39 5.94 -1.25 -4.47
CA THR A 39 5.90 -1.36 -5.93
C THR A 39 5.43 -0.06 -6.58
N SER A 40 5.94 0.24 -7.77
CA SER A 40 5.48 1.34 -8.63
C SER A 40 5.85 1.06 -10.08
N SER A 41 5.24 1.78 -11.04
CA SER A 41 5.62 1.77 -12.45
C SER A 41 6.62 2.88 -12.81
N SER A 42 6.76 3.91 -11.96
CA SER A 42 7.58 5.10 -12.23
C SER A 42 8.91 5.02 -11.49
N PRO A 43 10.04 5.13 -12.20
CA PRO A 43 11.37 5.17 -11.56
C PRO A 43 11.51 6.33 -10.57
N GLU A 44 10.91 7.48 -10.84
CA GLU A 44 10.94 8.64 -9.95
C GLU A 44 10.19 8.35 -8.65
N LYS A 45 9.00 7.72 -8.76
CA LYS A 45 8.21 7.33 -7.59
C LYS A 45 8.91 6.25 -6.78
N LEU A 46 9.63 5.32 -7.42
CA LEU A 46 10.45 4.32 -6.73
C LEU A 46 11.58 4.96 -5.92
N LYS A 47 12.26 5.98 -6.46
CA LYS A 47 13.27 6.76 -5.71
C LYS A 47 12.65 7.43 -4.48
N ARG A 48 11.45 8.05 -4.63
CA ARG A 48 10.73 8.66 -3.51
C ARG A 48 10.29 7.63 -2.45
N LEU A 49 9.86 6.44 -2.85
CA LEU A 49 9.56 5.34 -1.92
C LEU A 49 10.80 4.96 -1.10
N LYS A 50 11.96 4.85 -1.74
CA LYS A 50 13.24 4.60 -1.06
C LYS A 50 13.58 5.71 -0.06
N SER A 51 13.45 6.97 -0.43
CA SER A 51 13.73 8.10 0.47
C SER A 51 12.76 8.17 1.66
N LEU A 52 11.54 7.61 1.53
CA LEU A 52 10.58 7.47 2.63
C LEU A 52 10.83 6.24 3.51
N GLY A 53 11.89 5.47 3.24
CA GLY A 53 12.30 4.34 4.08
C GLY A 53 11.84 2.97 3.60
N ALA A 54 11.33 2.84 2.37
CA ALA A 54 11.10 1.51 1.80
C ALA A 54 12.44 0.75 1.69
N ASP A 55 12.49 -0.43 2.28
CA ASP A 55 13.73 -1.24 2.30
C ASP A 55 14.03 -1.82 0.92
N ASP A 56 12.99 -2.13 0.16
CA ASP A 56 13.09 -2.57 -1.23
C ASP A 56 12.01 -1.93 -2.08
N VAL A 57 12.30 -1.78 -3.38
CA VAL A 57 11.33 -1.34 -4.37
C VAL A 57 11.36 -2.24 -5.59
N ILE A 58 10.22 -2.35 -6.28
CA ILE A 58 10.04 -3.17 -7.48
C ILE A 58 9.30 -2.35 -8.53
N ASN A 59 9.83 -2.29 -9.74
CA ASN A 59 9.12 -1.77 -10.89
C ASN A 59 8.26 -2.89 -11.50
N TYR A 60 6.95 -2.84 -11.31
CA TYR A 60 6.07 -3.91 -11.78
C TYR A 60 5.87 -3.93 -13.30
N ILE A 61 6.29 -2.89 -14.03
CA ILE A 61 6.33 -2.90 -15.50
C ILE A 61 7.53 -3.70 -15.98
N GLU A 62 8.70 -3.50 -15.36
CA GLU A 62 9.95 -4.22 -15.70
C GLU A 62 9.91 -5.65 -15.14
N GLU A 63 9.27 -5.85 -14.00
CA GLU A 63 9.11 -7.14 -13.34
C GLU A 63 7.61 -7.51 -13.19
N PRO A 64 6.93 -7.92 -14.28
CA PRO A 64 5.49 -8.24 -14.23
C PRO A 64 5.16 -9.40 -13.27
N GLN A 65 6.12 -10.30 -13.02
CA GLN A 65 6.02 -11.37 -12.02
C GLN A 65 6.56 -10.90 -10.67
N TRP A 66 6.18 -9.69 -10.24
CA TRP A 66 6.70 -9.07 -9.04
C TRP A 66 6.50 -9.89 -7.75
N GLY A 67 5.53 -10.80 -7.71
CA GLY A 67 5.39 -11.75 -6.60
C GLY A 67 6.60 -12.66 -6.46
N LYS A 68 7.27 -13.05 -7.57
CA LYS A 68 8.55 -13.78 -7.53
C LYS A 68 9.70 -12.89 -7.08
N ALA A 69 9.71 -11.63 -7.53
CA ALA A 69 10.72 -10.67 -7.08
C ALA A 69 10.62 -10.44 -5.56
N VAL A 70 9.41 -10.36 -5.01
CA VAL A 70 9.18 -10.30 -3.56
C VAL A 70 9.72 -11.54 -2.85
N LEU A 71 9.44 -12.74 -3.37
CA LEU A 71 10.00 -13.99 -2.81
C LEU A 71 11.52 -13.96 -2.81
N ALA A 72 12.17 -13.55 -3.91
CA ALA A 72 13.63 -13.44 -3.99
C ALA A 72 14.18 -12.47 -2.92
N LYS A 73 13.52 -11.32 -2.72
CA LYS A 73 13.91 -10.32 -1.71
C LYS A 73 13.65 -10.75 -0.26
N THR A 74 12.86 -11.79 -0.05
CA THR A 74 12.52 -12.33 1.28
C THR A 74 13.10 -13.72 1.53
N GLY A 75 14.13 -14.12 0.80
CA GLY A 75 14.75 -15.43 0.95
C GLY A 75 13.81 -16.61 0.64
N GLY A 76 12.81 -16.40 -0.21
CA GLY A 76 11.80 -17.40 -0.59
C GLY A 76 10.59 -17.48 0.35
N LEU A 77 10.61 -16.79 1.49
CA LEU A 77 9.53 -16.86 2.49
C LEU A 77 8.25 -16.11 2.07
N GLY A 78 8.40 -14.94 1.47
CA GLY A 78 7.31 -14.02 1.19
C GLY A 78 7.11 -12.99 2.32
N VAL A 79 6.08 -12.14 2.17
CA VAL A 79 5.76 -11.07 3.11
C VAL A 79 4.69 -11.48 4.11
N ASP A 80 4.73 -10.89 5.30
CA ASP A 80 3.74 -11.07 6.36
C ASP A 80 2.40 -10.44 6.00
N HIS A 81 2.45 -9.24 5.41
CA HIS A 81 1.27 -8.48 5.07
C HIS A 81 1.34 -7.90 3.66
N VAL A 82 0.23 -7.96 2.95
CA VAL A 82 0.03 -7.28 1.67
C VAL A 82 -1.06 -6.23 1.83
N ILE A 83 -0.78 -4.99 1.45
CA ILE A 83 -1.75 -3.92 1.32
C ILE A 83 -2.24 -3.90 -0.12
N GLU A 84 -3.32 -4.63 -0.37
CA GLU A 84 -3.86 -4.89 -1.71
C GLU A 84 -4.83 -3.77 -2.11
N VAL A 85 -4.39 -2.92 -3.03
CA VAL A 85 -5.17 -1.80 -3.57
C VAL A 85 -5.50 -1.95 -5.05
N GLY A 86 -4.85 -2.87 -5.74
CA GLY A 86 -5.01 -3.05 -7.18
C GLY A 86 -6.22 -3.91 -7.55
N GLY A 87 -6.51 -4.97 -6.81
CA GLY A 87 -7.60 -5.88 -7.11
C GLY A 87 -7.28 -6.86 -8.22
N GLY A 88 -8.12 -6.91 -9.28
CA GLY A 88 -8.07 -7.95 -10.31
C GLY A 88 -6.72 -8.15 -10.98
N GLY A 89 -6.02 -7.07 -11.29
CA GLY A 89 -4.72 -7.13 -11.97
C GLY A 89 -3.52 -7.45 -11.06
N THR A 90 -3.68 -7.38 -9.73
CA THR A 90 -2.57 -7.55 -8.78
C THR A 90 -2.73 -8.75 -7.85
N PHE A 91 -3.96 -9.18 -7.60
CA PHE A 91 -4.29 -10.18 -6.58
C PHE A 91 -3.50 -11.50 -6.72
N THR A 92 -3.32 -12.00 -7.94
CA THR A 92 -2.58 -13.25 -8.18
C THR A 92 -1.12 -13.14 -7.74
N GLU A 93 -0.48 -12.00 -7.98
CA GLU A 93 0.90 -11.76 -7.55
C GLU A 93 0.96 -11.52 -6.04
N SER A 94 -0.06 -10.86 -5.45
CA SER A 94 -0.20 -10.71 -4.00
C SER A 94 -0.25 -12.04 -3.27
N VAL A 95 -1.05 -13.00 -3.77
CA VAL A 95 -1.10 -14.37 -3.23
C VAL A 95 0.25 -15.08 -3.36
N LYS A 96 0.99 -14.88 -4.46
CA LYS A 96 2.34 -15.43 -4.62
C LYS A 96 3.32 -14.84 -3.62
N ALA A 97 3.28 -13.52 -3.43
CA ALA A 97 4.17 -12.77 -2.55
C ALA A 97 3.97 -13.06 -1.07
N THR A 98 2.75 -13.43 -0.66
CA THR A 98 2.39 -13.66 0.74
C THR A 98 3.05 -14.95 1.27
N LYS A 99 3.59 -14.89 2.49
CA LYS A 99 4.18 -16.04 3.17
C LYS A 99 3.11 -17.02 3.70
N LEU A 100 3.54 -18.17 4.23
CA LEU A 100 2.70 -19.11 5.00
C LEU A 100 2.11 -18.38 6.22
N GLY A 101 0.80 -18.45 6.43
CA GLY A 101 0.08 -17.77 7.52
C GLY A 101 -0.03 -16.27 7.36
N GLY A 102 0.45 -15.69 6.23
CA GLY A 102 0.43 -14.26 5.99
C GLY A 102 -0.98 -13.69 5.79
N HIS A 103 -1.08 -12.37 5.69
CA HIS A 103 -2.33 -11.62 5.64
C HIS A 103 -2.39 -10.70 4.40
N ILE A 104 -3.52 -10.71 3.71
CA ILE A 104 -3.83 -9.77 2.61
C ILE A 104 -4.98 -8.88 3.06
N ALA A 105 -4.72 -7.57 3.16
CA ALA A 105 -5.75 -6.55 3.37
C ALA A 105 -6.29 -6.11 2.01
N LEU A 106 -7.53 -6.51 1.68
CA LEU A 106 -8.21 -6.17 0.44
C LEU A 106 -8.89 -4.80 0.60
N ILE A 107 -8.33 -3.76 -0.03
CA ILE A 107 -8.73 -2.36 0.18
C ILE A 107 -9.25 -1.74 -1.11
N GLY A 108 -8.65 -2.05 -2.25
CA GLY A 108 -8.96 -1.38 -3.50
C GLY A 108 -9.03 -2.30 -4.71
N VAL A 109 -9.55 -1.73 -5.80
CA VAL A 109 -9.78 -2.43 -7.08
C VAL A 109 -9.29 -1.59 -8.27
N LEU A 110 -8.18 -0.87 -8.09
CA LEU A 110 -7.67 0.12 -9.06
C LEU A 110 -7.33 -0.47 -10.44
N SER A 111 -7.01 -1.76 -10.51
CA SER A 111 -6.75 -2.49 -11.76
C SER A 111 -7.88 -3.45 -12.15
N GLY A 112 -9.06 -3.24 -11.60
CA GLY A 112 -10.29 -3.97 -11.91
C GLY A 112 -10.86 -4.72 -10.71
N PRO A 113 -12.22 -4.86 -10.68
CA PRO A 113 -12.92 -5.47 -9.55
C PRO A 113 -12.90 -7.00 -9.56
N ALA A 114 -12.64 -7.61 -10.70
CA ALA A 114 -12.74 -9.06 -10.87
C ALA A 114 -11.36 -9.70 -11.10
N VAL A 115 -11.09 -10.77 -10.38
CA VAL A 115 -9.92 -11.61 -10.59
C VAL A 115 -10.27 -12.65 -11.64
N SER A 116 -9.56 -12.67 -12.77
CA SER A 116 -9.83 -13.61 -13.87
C SER A 116 -9.57 -15.06 -13.47
N GLN A 117 -8.63 -15.30 -12.59
CA GLN A 117 -8.30 -16.65 -12.11
C GLN A 117 -7.77 -16.61 -10.67
N ILE A 118 -8.47 -17.31 -9.77
CA ILE A 118 -8.04 -17.52 -8.40
C ILE A 118 -7.50 -18.93 -8.26
N ILE A 119 -6.23 -19.06 -7.85
CA ILE A 119 -5.59 -20.34 -7.59
C ILE A 119 -5.82 -20.69 -6.11
N LEU A 120 -6.99 -21.25 -5.80
CA LEU A 120 -7.39 -21.60 -4.44
C LEU A 120 -6.35 -22.45 -3.69
N PRO A 121 -5.69 -23.49 -4.30
CA PRO A 121 -4.64 -24.25 -3.60
C PRO A 121 -3.53 -23.39 -3.01
N ARG A 122 -3.14 -22.28 -3.65
CA ARG A 122 -2.13 -21.37 -3.09
C ARG A 122 -2.62 -20.68 -1.83
N ILE A 123 -3.91 -20.37 -1.74
CA ILE A 123 -4.49 -19.67 -0.59
C ILE A 123 -4.58 -20.61 0.60
N PHE A 124 -5.21 -21.80 0.43
CA PHE A 124 -5.38 -22.68 1.58
C PHE A 124 -4.09 -23.40 2.00
N MET A 125 -3.22 -23.80 1.06
CA MET A 125 -1.93 -24.43 1.41
C MET A 125 -0.97 -23.46 2.12
N LYS A 126 -1.07 -22.17 1.82
CA LYS A 126 -0.33 -21.13 2.54
C LYS A 126 -1.07 -20.61 3.77
N GLN A 127 -2.30 -21.07 4.04
CA GLN A 127 -3.12 -20.59 5.16
C GLN A 127 -3.25 -19.06 5.17
N ILE A 128 -3.41 -18.44 3.99
CA ILE A 128 -3.49 -16.99 3.84
C ILE A 128 -4.78 -16.48 4.46
N ARG A 129 -4.66 -15.51 5.36
CA ARG A 129 -5.80 -14.77 5.90
C ARG A 129 -6.11 -13.58 4.98
N MET A 130 -7.37 -13.28 4.76
CA MET A 130 -7.80 -12.14 3.94
C MET A 130 -8.87 -11.36 4.69
N SER A 131 -8.72 -10.03 4.76
CA SER A 131 -9.69 -9.11 5.35
C SER A 131 -10.09 -8.07 4.33
N GLY A 132 -11.39 -7.94 4.06
CA GLY A 132 -11.95 -6.83 3.31
C GLY A 132 -12.00 -5.57 4.18
N ILE A 133 -11.44 -4.46 3.69
CA ILE A 133 -11.36 -3.20 4.44
C ILE A 133 -11.94 -2.08 3.59
N ALA A 134 -13.14 -1.64 3.92
CA ALA A 134 -13.78 -0.50 3.29
C ALA A 134 -13.41 0.80 4.02
N MET A 135 -13.54 0.81 5.35
CA MET A 135 -13.24 1.96 6.20
C MET A 135 -12.98 1.50 7.65
N GLY A 136 -12.40 2.37 8.45
CA GLY A 136 -12.31 2.20 9.90
C GLY A 136 -13.56 2.72 10.62
N ASN A 137 -13.75 2.30 11.86
CA ASN A 137 -14.76 2.84 12.76
C ASN A 137 -14.17 4.00 13.60
N GLN A 138 -15.01 4.66 14.41
CA GLN A 138 -14.58 5.78 15.26
C GLN A 138 -13.46 5.37 16.24
N THR A 139 -13.54 4.19 16.83
CA THR A 139 -12.52 3.70 17.77
C THR A 139 -11.16 3.58 17.10
N SER A 140 -11.10 2.97 15.90
CA SER A 140 -9.87 2.88 15.12
C SER A 140 -9.35 4.26 14.70
N GLN A 141 -10.24 5.20 14.40
CA GLN A 141 -9.85 6.56 14.05
C GLN A 141 -9.22 7.28 15.25
N LEU A 142 -9.82 7.21 16.43
CA LEU A 142 -9.27 7.83 17.64
C LEU A 142 -7.91 7.22 18.00
N ALA A 143 -7.78 5.89 17.98
CA ALA A 143 -6.49 5.22 18.22
C ALA A 143 -5.42 5.62 17.19
N MET A 144 -5.80 5.82 15.93
CA MET A 144 -4.89 6.33 14.91
C MET A 144 -4.44 7.77 15.21
N LEU A 145 -5.33 8.65 15.65
CA LEU A 145 -4.99 10.03 16.01
C LEU A 145 -4.03 10.06 17.20
N ASP A 146 -4.30 9.31 18.26
CA ASP A 146 -3.41 9.17 19.42
C ASP A 146 -2.01 8.69 19.01
N TYR A 147 -1.95 7.71 18.08
CA TYR A 147 -0.67 7.25 17.55
C TYR A 147 0.05 8.33 16.74
N LEU A 148 -0.67 9.08 15.90
CA LEU A 148 -0.08 10.14 15.07
C LEU A 148 0.44 11.31 15.92
N ASP A 149 -0.23 11.65 17.02
CA ASP A 149 0.19 12.72 17.95
C ASP A 149 1.55 12.41 18.60
N THR A 150 1.83 11.14 18.87
CA THR A 150 3.09 10.68 19.47
C THR A 150 4.15 10.31 18.43
N SER A 151 3.78 10.20 17.15
CA SER A 151 4.68 9.83 16.05
C SER A 151 5.18 11.02 15.26
N SER A 152 6.27 10.83 14.52
CA SER A 152 6.78 11.82 13.56
C SER A 152 6.09 11.75 12.19
N ILE A 153 5.04 10.91 12.03
CA ILE A 153 4.34 10.74 10.77
C ILE A 153 3.58 12.03 10.42
N ARG A 154 3.79 12.49 9.19
CA ARG A 154 3.02 13.59 8.61
C ARG A 154 2.51 13.17 7.23
N PRO A 155 1.30 13.60 6.83
CA PRO A 155 0.78 13.33 5.49
C PRO A 155 1.74 13.81 4.41
N ILE A 156 2.02 12.97 3.44
CA ILE A 156 2.78 13.36 2.25
C ILE A 156 1.80 13.96 1.25
N ILE A 157 1.89 15.26 1.07
CA ILE A 157 1.10 16.03 0.09
C ILE A 157 2.01 16.35 -1.08
N SER A 158 1.71 15.81 -2.26
CA SER A 158 2.54 16.06 -3.46
C SER A 158 2.20 17.36 -4.14
N ASP A 159 0.92 17.74 -4.11
CA ASP A 159 0.38 18.86 -4.86
C ASP A 159 -0.75 19.53 -4.07
N THR A 160 -0.84 20.87 -4.21
CA THR A 160 -1.92 21.66 -3.61
C THR A 160 -2.57 22.49 -4.71
N PHE A 161 -3.89 22.44 -4.82
CA PHE A 161 -4.68 23.20 -5.75
C PHE A 161 -5.59 24.18 -5.02
N GLY A 162 -5.93 25.31 -5.66
CA GLY A 162 -7.00 26.18 -5.19
C GLY A 162 -8.37 25.55 -5.42
N LEU A 163 -9.39 26.02 -4.70
CA LEU A 163 -10.77 25.52 -4.87
C LEU A 163 -11.28 25.76 -6.31
N ALA A 164 -10.87 26.84 -6.96
CA ALA A 164 -11.20 27.14 -8.36
C ALA A 164 -10.64 26.09 -9.34
N ASP A 165 -9.55 25.42 -8.98
CA ASP A 165 -8.85 24.42 -9.80
C ASP A 165 -9.22 22.98 -9.46
N LEU A 166 -10.34 22.76 -8.77
CA LEU A 166 -10.77 21.45 -8.30
C LEU A 166 -10.85 20.40 -9.43
N ALA A 167 -11.34 20.80 -10.61
CA ALA A 167 -11.40 19.91 -11.77
C ALA A 167 -10.00 19.45 -12.23
N SER A 168 -9.01 20.36 -12.21
CA SER A 168 -7.62 20.04 -12.52
C SER A 168 -7.00 19.11 -11.48
N ALA A 169 -7.36 19.26 -10.21
CA ALA A 169 -6.91 18.35 -9.14
C ALA A 169 -7.42 16.93 -9.35
N PHE A 170 -8.69 16.74 -9.73
CA PHE A 170 -9.25 15.44 -10.08
C PHE A 170 -8.56 14.84 -11.31
N GLN A 171 -8.34 15.65 -12.36
CA GLN A 171 -7.64 15.18 -13.55
C GLN A 171 -6.21 14.73 -13.22
N HIS A 172 -5.50 15.49 -12.38
CA HIS A 172 -4.17 15.16 -11.89
C HIS A 172 -4.16 13.82 -11.15
N GLN A 173 -5.20 13.52 -10.36
CA GLN A 173 -5.37 12.24 -9.69
C GLN A 173 -5.64 11.10 -10.68
N ILE A 174 -6.52 11.32 -11.65
CA ILE A 174 -6.85 10.34 -12.72
C ILE A 174 -5.61 10.00 -13.54
N ASP A 175 -4.79 11.00 -13.85
CA ASP A 175 -3.52 10.84 -14.58
C ASP A 175 -2.42 10.14 -13.75
N ASN A 176 -2.71 9.75 -12.50
CA ASN A 176 -1.74 9.14 -11.57
C ASN A 176 -0.44 9.95 -11.36
N LYS A 177 -0.52 11.28 -11.50
CA LYS A 177 0.65 12.18 -11.34
C LYS A 177 1.03 12.38 -9.88
N HIS A 178 0.07 12.31 -8.97
CA HIS A 178 0.26 12.51 -7.53
C HIS A 178 1.11 11.44 -6.85
N PHE A 179 1.62 11.79 -5.67
CA PHE A 179 2.30 10.87 -4.76
C PHE A 179 1.81 11.14 -3.33
N GLY A 180 1.17 10.15 -2.70
CA GLY A 180 0.48 10.35 -1.42
C GLY A 180 -0.85 11.04 -1.59
N LYS A 181 -0.98 12.26 -1.11
CA LYS A 181 -2.22 13.05 -1.10
C LYS A 181 -2.11 14.30 -1.95
N ILE A 182 -3.23 14.71 -2.52
CA ILE A 182 -3.47 16.03 -3.10
C ILE A 182 -4.26 16.83 -2.07
N SER A 183 -3.93 18.09 -1.87
CA SER A 183 -4.68 19.00 -1.01
C SER A 183 -5.40 20.08 -1.81
N ILE A 184 -6.54 20.54 -1.29
CA ILE A 184 -7.28 21.66 -1.85
C ILE A 184 -7.29 22.78 -0.81
N SER A 185 -6.75 23.95 -1.20
CA SER A 185 -6.83 25.15 -0.37
C SER A 185 -8.22 25.76 -0.51
N ILE A 186 -8.92 25.91 0.61
CA ILE A 186 -10.24 26.54 0.68
C ILE A 186 -10.23 27.86 1.43
N SER A 187 -9.04 28.32 1.87
CA SER A 187 -8.91 29.66 2.47
C SER A 187 -9.28 30.72 1.43
N ARG A 188 -10.14 31.66 1.85
CA ARG A 188 -10.32 32.93 1.11
C ARG A 188 -9.11 33.79 1.47
N ASP A 189 -8.39 34.25 0.46
CA ASP A 189 -7.40 35.34 0.62
C ASP A 189 -8.07 36.60 1.19
#